data_63bfbce9d7284b78a87f722a04e7d7e3
#
_entry.id   63bfbce9d7284b78a87f722a04e7d7e3
#
_cell.length_a   1.000
_cell.length_b   1.000
_cell.length_c   1.000
_cell.angle_alpha   90.00
_cell.angle_beta   90.00
_cell.angle_gamma   90.00
#
_symmetry.space_group_name_H-M   'P 1'
#
loop_
_entity.id
_entity.type
_entity.pdbx_description
1 polymer ?
#
loop_
_entity_poly.entity_id
_entity_poly.type
_entity_poly.pdbx_seq_one_letter_code
_entity_poly.pdbx_strand_id
1 'polypeptide(L)'
;MNASVAIQVLPNVQDEEEVIRIVDEVIAYIRSTGLNYYVGQFETTIEGDYDQPMDIVKEFQHAAERAGCKAMSVYVKIAYKPEGDVLTIEKKVTKHHQ
;
A
#
# COMPACT_ATOMS: atom_id res chain seq x y z
N MET A 1 -5.04 10.56 12.92
CA MET A 1 -5.31 9.74 11.74
C MET A 1 -6.26 8.61 12.08
N ASN A 2 -7.19 8.36 11.21
CA ASN A 2 -8.29 7.46 11.49
C ASN A 2 -8.39 6.28 10.54
N ALA A 3 -7.36 6.06 9.70
CA ALA A 3 -7.36 4.93 8.78
C ALA A 3 -5.98 4.31 8.63
N SER A 4 -5.97 3.01 8.49
CA SER A 4 -4.80 2.22 8.12
C SER A 4 -5.24 1.28 7.00
N VAL A 5 -4.53 1.31 5.89
CA VAL A 5 -4.91 0.55 4.69
C VAL A 5 -3.71 -0.28 4.24
N ALA A 6 -3.93 -1.59 4.13
CA ALA A 6 -2.93 -2.49 3.59
C ALA A 6 -3.31 -2.85 2.17
N ILE A 7 -2.35 -2.76 1.26
CA ILE A 7 -2.55 -3.12 -0.14
C ILE A 7 -1.57 -4.20 -0.57
N GLN A 8 -2.07 -5.16 -1.33
CA GLN A 8 -1.27 -6.17 -1.98
C GLN A 8 -1.63 -6.17 -3.46
N VAL A 9 -0.66 -5.83 -4.30
CA VAL A 9 -0.85 -5.85 -5.74
C VAL A 9 -0.27 -7.14 -6.31
N LEU A 10 -1.06 -7.80 -7.14
CA LEU A 10 -0.67 -9.04 -7.80
C LEU A 10 -0.72 -8.79 -9.31
N PRO A 11 0.39 -8.32 -9.92
CA PRO A 11 0.43 -8.10 -11.36
C PRO A 11 0.23 -9.44 -12.10
N ASN A 12 -0.62 -9.39 -13.13
CA ASN A 12 -0.85 -10.57 -13.96
C ASN A 12 0.24 -10.67 -15.03
N VAL A 13 1.44 -11.02 -14.60
CA VAL A 13 2.60 -11.24 -15.46
C VAL A 13 3.29 -12.51 -15.01
N GLN A 14 3.96 -13.20 -15.94
CA GLN A 14 4.60 -14.49 -15.64
C GLN A 14 6.05 -14.36 -15.20
N ASP A 15 6.70 -13.27 -15.56
CA ASP A 15 8.11 -13.03 -15.28
C ASP A 15 8.28 -12.39 -13.90
N GLU A 16 9.02 -13.06 -13.01
CA GLU A 16 9.29 -12.57 -11.66
C GLU A 16 9.97 -11.20 -11.66
N GLU A 17 10.88 -10.95 -12.59
CA GLU A 17 11.56 -9.64 -12.70
C GLU A 17 10.56 -8.53 -13.03
N GLU A 18 9.57 -8.82 -13.86
CA GLU A 18 8.50 -7.87 -14.18
C GLU A 18 7.61 -7.61 -12.97
N VAL A 19 7.29 -8.65 -12.19
CA VAL A 19 6.52 -8.48 -10.94
C VAL A 19 7.27 -7.52 -10.01
N ILE A 20 8.56 -7.77 -9.80
CA ILE A 20 9.38 -6.94 -8.91
C ILE A 20 9.43 -5.50 -9.41
N ARG A 21 9.64 -5.30 -10.71
CA ARG A 21 9.72 -3.97 -11.31
C ARG A 21 8.41 -3.19 -11.10
N ILE A 22 7.27 -3.83 -11.34
CA ILE A 22 5.96 -3.19 -11.19
C ILE A 22 5.69 -2.86 -9.72
N VAL A 23 5.98 -3.79 -8.81
CA VAL A 23 5.80 -3.58 -7.37
C VAL A 23 6.71 -2.44 -6.88
N ASP A 24 7.95 -2.38 -7.35
CA ASP A 24 8.88 -1.31 -6.99
C ASP A 24 8.34 0.06 -7.45
N GLU A 25 7.72 0.14 -8.62
CA GLU A 25 7.11 1.37 -9.10
C GLU A 25 5.90 1.78 -8.25
N VAL A 26 5.09 0.82 -7.82
CA VAL A 26 3.98 1.07 -6.90
C VAL A 26 4.51 1.61 -5.57
N ILE A 27 5.56 0.99 -5.03
CA ILE A 27 6.17 1.44 -3.77
C ILE A 27 6.76 2.85 -3.91
N ALA A 28 7.42 3.13 -5.03
CA ALA A 28 7.96 4.47 -5.30
C ALA A 28 6.85 5.52 -5.33
N TYR A 29 5.70 5.17 -5.94
CA TYR A 29 4.53 6.05 -5.93
C TYR A 29 4.04 6.30 -4.50
N ILE A 30 3.88 5.24 -3.70
CA ILE A 30 3.44 5.35 -2.30
C ILE A 30 4.38 6.27 -1.51
N ARG A 31 5.69 6.08 -1.68
CA ARG A 31 6.70 6.93 -1.04
C ARG A 31 6.51 8.40 -1.42
N SER A 32 6.17 8.67 -2.67
CA SER A 32 6.00 10.04 -3.16
C SER A 32 4.82 10.77 -2.53
N THR A 33 3.86 10.04 -1.94
CA THR A 33 2.68 10.65 -1.31
C THR A 33 2.99 11.33 0.01
N GLY A 34 4.10 10.98 0.64
CA GLY A 34 4.49 11.53 1.93
C GLY A 34 3.77 10.94 3.13
N LEU A 35 2.81 10.04 2.94
CA LEU A 35 2.16 9.35 4.06
C LEU A 35 3.11 8.33 4.67
N ASN A 36 2.91 8.06 5.95
CA ASN A 36 3.66 7.01 6.62
C ASN A 36 3.26 5.64 6.07
N TYR A 37 4.24 4.80 5.76
CA TYR A 37 3.99 3.49 5.19
C TYR A 37 5.02 2.48 5.67
N TYR A 38 4.66 1.20 5.56
CA TYR A 38 5.53 0.08 5.91
C TYR A 38 5.41 -0.99 4.83
N VAL A 39 6.54 -1.35 4.22
CA VAL A 39 6.60 -2.39 3.21
C VAL A 39 6.83 -3.72 3.89
N GLY A 40 5.81 -4.56 3.89
CA GLY A 40 5.91 -5.92 4.40
C GLY A 40 6.22 -6.91 3.30
N GLN A 41 6.34 -8.19 3.67
CA GLN A 41 6.64 -9.25 2.73
C GLN A 41 5.51 -9.48 1.71
N PHE A 42 4.27 -9.35 2.16
CA PHE A 42 3.10 -9.62 1.32
C PHE A 42 2.33 -8.36 0.95
N GLU A 43 2.36 -7.35 1.79
CA GLU A 43 1.53 -6.17 1.62
C GLU A 43 2.22 -4.93 2.15
N THR A 44 1.82 -3.78 1.65
CA THR A 44 2.29 -2.49 2.12
C THR A 44 1.16 -1.81 2.89
N THR A 45 1.45 -1.39 4.12
CA THR A 45 0.49 -0.69 4.98
C THR A 45 0.73 0.79 4.93
N ILE A 46 -0.34 1.55 4.75
CA ILE A 46 -0.31 3.02 4.65
C ILE A 46 -1.26 3.57 5.71
N GLU A 47 -0.85 4.59 6.42
CA GLU A 47 -1.70 5.21 7.43
C GLU A 47 -1.88 6.70 7.18
N GLY A 48 -3.07 7.21 7.50
CA GLY A 48 -3.41 8.61 7.31
C GLY A 48 -4.88 8.86 7.64
N ASP A 49 -5.33 10.06 7.33
CA ASP A 49 -6.76 10.37 7.39
C ASP A 49 -7.44 9.70 6.21
N TYR A 50 -8.62 9.16 6.44
CA TYR A 50 -9.29 8.18 5.57
C TYR A 50 -9.19 8.46 4.07
N ASP A 51 -9.46 9.69 3.65
CA ASP A 51 -9.45 10.02 2.21
C ASP A 51 -8.06 9.90 1.59
N GLN A 52 -7.00 10.12 2.37
CA GLN A 52 -5.63 10.08 1.88
C GLN A 52 -5.21 8.67 1.47
N PRO A 53 -5.26 7.65 2.35
CA PRO A 53 -4.92 6.28 1.92
C PRO A 53 -5.91 5.70 0.92
N MET A 54 -7.18 6.13 0.94
CA MET A 54 -8.14 5.67 -0.06
C MET A 54 -7.85 6.23 -1.45
N ASP A 55 -7.36 7.46 -1.55
CA ASP A 55 -6.87 8.00 -2.81
C ASP A 55 -5.68 7.19 -3.33
N ILE A 56 -4.80 6.74 -2.43
CA ILE A 56 -3.68 5.89 -2.81
C ILE A 56 -4.16 4.54 -3.33
N VAL A 57 -5.20 3.95 -2.73
CA VAL A 57 -5.79 2.70 -3.21
C VAL A 57 -6.20 2.81 -4.68
N LYS A 58 -6.78 3.95 -5.05
CA LYS A 58 -7.15 4.22 -6.43
C LYS A 58 -5.92 4.46 -7.32
N GLU A 59 -5.02 5.35 -6.89
CA GLU A 59 -3.95 5.85 -7.74
C GLU A 59 -2.79 4.87 -7.92
N PHE A 60 -2.53 3.97 -6.96
CA PHE A 60 -1.42 3.03 -7.13
C PHE A 60 -1.66 2.06 -8.28
N GLN A 61 -2.92 1.80 -8.62
CA GLN A 61 -3.27 0.97 -9.76
C GLN A 61 -2.88 1.66 -11.06
N HIS A 62 -3.05 2.97 -11.13
CA HIS A 62 -2.57 3.75 -12.27
C HIS A 62 -1.04 3.78 -12.34
N ALA A 63 -0.36 3.80 -11.20
CA ALA A 63 1.10 3.71 -11.16
C ALA A 63 1.58 2.37 -11.73
N ALA A 64 0.92 1.27 -11.38
CA ALA A 64 1.22 -0.05 -11.94
C ALA A 64 0.95 -0.08 -13.45
N GLU A 65 -0.13 0.52 -13.90
CA GLU A 65 -0.48 0.63 -15.31
C GLU A 65 0.60 1.39 -16.08
N ARG A 66 1.05 2.53 -15.55
CA ARG A 66 2.13 3.31 -16.16
C ARG A 66 3.45 2.52 -16.24
N ALA A 67 3.65 1.58 -15.33
CA ALA A 67 4.81 0.70 -15.34
C ALA A 67 4.66 -0.46 -16.34
N GLY A 68 3.55 -0.52 -17.07
CA GLY A 68 3.32 -1.52 -18.10
C GLY A 68 2.46 -2.70 -17.67
N CYS A 69 1.88 -2.66 -16.46
CA CYS A 69 1.00 -3.72 -15.99
C CYS A 69 -0.35 -3.60 -16.68
N LYS A 70 -0.73 -4.61 -17.45
CA LYS A 70 -1.96 -4.59 -18.23
C LYS A 70 -3.16 -5.14 -17.46
N ALA A 71 -2.91 -5.96 -16.45
CA ALA A 71 -3.95 -6.53 -15.60
C ALA A 71 -3.36 -6.86 -14.24
N MET A 72 -4.16 -6.69 -13.21
CA MET A 72 -3.71 -6.96 -11.85
C MET A 72 -4.91 -7.33 -10.97
N SER A 73 -4.65 -8.12 -9.94
CA SER A 73 -5.57 -8.33 -8.84
C SER A 73 -5.02 -7.59 -7.63
N VAL A 74 -5.91 -7.06 -6.80
CA VAL A 74 -5.52 -6.27 -5.64
C VAL A 74 -6.32 -6.73 -4.43
N TYR A 75 -5.63 -6.97 -3.32
CA TYR A 75 -6.27 -7.20 -2.03
C TYR A 75 -6.06 -5.97 -1.17
N VAL A 76 -7.12 -5.50 -0.54
CA VAL A 76 -7.07 -4.30 0.30
C VAL A 76 -7.73 -4.62 1.63
N LYS A 77 -7.03 -4.28 2.71
CA LYS A 77 -7.57 -4.38 4.07
C LYS A 77 -7.61 -2.99 4.65
N ILE A 78 -8.73 -2.63 5.27
CA ILE A 78 -8.94 -1.28 5.78
C ILE A 78 -9.30 -1.38 7.26
N ALA A 79 -8.56 -0.66 8.10
CA ALA A 79 -8.96 -0.34 9.46
C ALA A 79 -9.37 1.12 9.48
N TYR A 80 -10.62 1.38 9.82
CA TYR A 80 -11.18 2.73 9.79
C TYR A 80 -11.94 3.00 11.09
N LYS A 81 -11.63 4.13 11.70
CA LYS A 81 -12.29 4.59 12.91
C LYS A 81 -12.76 6.02 12.69
N PRO A 82 -14.07 6.23 12.38
CA PRO A 82 -14.58 7.56 12.03
C PRO A 82 -14.27 8.61 13.08
N GLU A 83 -14.27 8.22 14.35
CA GLU A 83 -13.93 9.12 15.45
C GLU A 83 -12.79 8.49 16.26
N GLY A 84 -11.66 9.19 16.34
CA GLY A 84 -10.47 8.73 17.06
C GLY A 84 -9.37 8.28 16.12
N ASP A 85 -8.48 7.46 16.65
CA ASP A 85 -7.31 7.00 15.92
C ASP A 85 -7.27 5.48 15.85
N VAL A 86 -6.77 4.96 14.72
CA VAL A 86 -6.43 3.55 14.59
C VAL A 86 -5.06 3.31 15.20
N LEU A 87 -4.72 2.04 15.48
CA LEU A 87 -3.38 1.67 15.91
C LEU A 87 -2.38 1.98 14.80
N THR A 88 -1.31 2.67 15.15
CA THR A 88 -0.27 3.03 14.20
C THR A 88 0.57 1.82 13.79
N ILE A 89 1.24 1.93 12.66
CA ILE A 89 2.22 0.94 12.23
C ILE A 89 3.25 0.72 13.32
N GLU A 90 3.75 1.81 13.90
CA GLU A 90 4.74 1.75 14.97
C GLU A 90 4.26 0.90 16.14
N LYS A 91 3.04 1.13 16.61
CA LYS A 91 2.48 0.37 17.74
C LYS A 91 2.25 -1.09 17.43
N LYS A 92 1.91 -1.41 16.17
CA LYS A 92 1.63 -2.79 15.77
C LYS A 92 2.89 -3.61 15.50
N VAL A 93 3.93 -2.99 14.97
CA VAL A 93 5.05 -3.68 14.33
C VAL A 93 6.35 -3.54 15.11
N THR A 94 6.66 -2.36 15.64
CA THR A 94 7.96 -2.06 16.26
C THR A 94 8.30 -3.04 17.38
N LYS A 95 7.34 -3.40 18.22
CA LYS A 95 7.57 -4.34 19.32
C LYS A 95 7.99 -5.73 18.85
N HIS A 96 7.70 -6.08 17.61
CA HIS A 96 8.04 -7.38 17.00
C HIS A 96 9.36 -7.32 16.22
N HIS A 97 9.97 -6.15 16.10
CA HIS A 97 11.20 -5.92 15.34
C HIS A 97 12.34 -5.44 16.22
N GLN A 98 12.14 -5.46 17.54
CA GLN A 98 13.18 -5.12 18.51
C GLN A 98 14.09 -6.30 18.79
#